data_b1d27741fdae307c97624b0fbbf3eea4
#
_entry.id   b1d27741fdae307c97624b0fbbf3eea4
#
_cell.length_a   1.000
_cell.length_b   1.000
_cell.length_c   1.000
_cell.angle_alpha   90.00
_cell.angle_beta   90.00
_cell.angle_gamma   90.00
#
_symmetry.space_group_name_H-M   'P 1'
#
loop_
_entity.id
_entity.type
_entity.pdbx_description
1 polymer ?
#
loop_
_entity_poly.entity_id
_entity_poly.type
_entity_poly.pdbx_seq_one_letter_code
_entity_poly.pdbx_strand_id
1 'polypeptide(L)'
;VLPKRGVMGMSMGGHGSFVLALRHPGTFASVSSMSGVMDITRHPAQWKIRDVLGPMKSNKALWQSYSAEELLKRSKAAGMPAMLITTGQQDAYVVPENRAFRDTLRRGGFSYQYREAPGLHDWTYWLDELPLHAAFHAGVLHR
;
A
#
# COMPACT_ATOMS: atom_id res chain seq x y z
N VAL A 1 18.39 -16.60 4.20
CA VAL A 1 18.34 -16.08 2.81
C VAL A 1 17.13 -15.14 2.71
N LEU A 2 17.36 -13.90 2.35
CA LEU A 2 16.26 -12.92 2.14
C LEU A 2 15.40 -13.37 0.94
N PRO A 3 14.07 -13.18 1.01
CA PRO A 3 13.21 -13.49 -0.13
C PRO A 3 13.60 -12.61 -1.33
N LYS A 4 13.67 -13.22 -2.52
CA LYS A 4 13.97 -12.50 -3.78
C LYS A 4 12.67 -12.18 -4.53
N ARG A 5 11.68 -11.61 -3.84
CA ARG A 5 10.38 -11.24 -4.40
C ARG A 5 10.02 -9.84 -3.97
N GLY A 6 9.58 -9.04 -4.91
CA GLY A 6 8.92 -7.76 -4.67
C GLY A 6 7.46 -7.84 -5.11
N VAL A 7 6.62 -7.01 -4.54
CA VAL A 7 5.24 -6.84 -4.96
C VAL A 7 4.92 -5.35 -5.08
N MET A 8 4.26 -4.97 -6.17
CA MET A 8 3.87 -3.60 -6.43
C MET A 8 2.51 -3.51 -7.10
N GLY A 9 1.88 -2.38 -6.99
CA GLY A 9 0.63 -2.11 -7.69
C GLY A 9 0.23 -0.65 -7.64
N MET A 10 -0.78 -0.31 -8.43
CA MET A 10 -1.39 1.01 -8.49
C MET A 10 -2.83 0.96 -7.98
N SER A 11 -3.32 2.05 -7.39
CA SER A 11 -4.70 2.18 -6.91
C SER A 11 -5.09 1.00 -6.00
N MET A 12 -6.14 0.24 -6.32
CA MET A 12 -6.49 -1.00 -5.59
C MET A 12 -5.38 -2.06 -5.63
N GLY A 13 -4.56 -2.11 -6.68
CA GLY A 13 -3.37 -2.96 -6.72
C GLY A 13 -2.30 -2.54 -5.71
N GLY A 14 -2.16 -1.25 -5.44
CA GLY A 14 -1.32 -0.73 -4.36
C GLY A 14 -1.80 -1.17 -2.98
N HIS A 15 -3.10 -1.10 -2.73
CA HIS A 15 -3.73 -1.70 -1.55
C HIS A 15 -3.41 -3.19 -1.43
N GLY A 16 -3.68 -3.96 -2.50
CA GLY A 16 -3.44 -5.40 -2.52
C GLY A 16 -1.99 -5.76 -2.25
N SER A 17 -1.03 -5.00 -2.77
CA SER A 17 0.40 -5.21 -2.52
C SER A 17 0.72 -5.12 -1.04
N PHE A 18 0.24 -4.08 -0.34
CA PHE A 18 0.46 -3.92 1.09
C PHE A 18 -0.31 -4.95 1.92
N VAL A 19 -1.54 -5.29 1.56
CA VAL A 19 -2.30 -6.36 2.24
C VAL A 19 -1.53 -7.68 2.18
N LEU A 20 -1.02 -8.06 1.00
CA LEU A 20 -0.23 -9.29 0.83
C LEU A 20 1.05 -9.25 1.67
N ALA A 21 1.80 -8.15 1.62
CA ALA A 21 3.06 -8.02 2.34
C ALA A 21 2.86 -8.05 3.87
N LEU A 22 1.83 -7.38 4.38
CA LEU A 22 1.52 -7.31 5.82
C LEU A 22 0.92 -8.61 6.36
N ARG A 23 0.17 -9.35 5.55
CA ARG A 23 -0.40 -10.66 5.95
C ARG A 23 0.58 -11.81 5.84
N HIS A 24 1.61 -11.68 5.03
CA HIS A 24 2.60 -12.73 4.77
C HIS A 24 4.03 -12.24 5.02
N PRO A 25 4.37 -11.87 6.28
CA PRO A 25 5.71 -11.40 6.62
C PRO A 25 6.76 -12.44 6.25
N GLY A 26 7.91 -11.97 5.73
CA GLY A 26 8.97 -12.83 5.26
C GLY A 26 8.80 -13.37 3.82
N THR A 27 7.67 -13.11 3.16
CA THR A 27 7.44 -13.56 1.78
C THR A 27 8.04 -12.61 0.74
N PHE A 28 8.04 -11.31 1.01
CA PHE A 28 8.52 -10.27 0.11
C PHE A 28 9.68 -9.51 0.74
N ALA A 29 10.69 -9.20 -0.09
CA ALA A 29 11.80 -8.32 0.31
C ALA A 29 11.43 -6.84 0.15
N SER A 30 10.53 -6.53 -0.77
CA SER A 30 10.08 -5.17 -1.06
C SER A 30 8.60 -5.12 -1.44
N VAL A 31 7.94 -4.03 -1.06
CA VAL A 31 6.56 -3.71 -1.43
C VAL A 31 6.45 -2.26 -1.85
N SER A 32 5.67 -1.99 -2.90
CA SER A 32 5.41 -0.60 -3.26
C SER A 32 4.00 -0.36 -3.78
N SER A 33 3.57 0.90 -3.66
CA SER A 33 2.24 1.36 -4.05
C SER A 33 2.31 2.70 -4.76
N MET A 34 1.66 2.80 -5.92
CA MET A 34 1.40 4.03 -6.65
C MET A 34 -0.07 4.42 -6.44
N SER A 35 -0.32 5.56 -5.82
CA SER A 35 -1.70 6.06 -5.55
C SER A 35 -2.61 5.00 -4.93
N GLY A 36 -2.12 4.26 -3.92
CA GLY A 36 -2.86 3.16 -3.33
C GLY A 36 -4.08 3.62 -2.52
N VAL A 37 -5.16 2.84 -2.59
CA VAL A 37 -6.29 2.95 -1.67
C VAL A 37 -5.90 2.21 -0.39
N MET A 38 -5.47 2.93 0.64
CA MET A 38 -4.84 2.30 1.81
C MET A 38 -5.84 1.80 2.86
N ASP A 39 -7.06 2.34 2.86
CA ASP A 39 -8.09 1.97 3.83
C ASP A 39 -9.44 1.69 3.17
N ILE A 40 -9.71 0.43 2.83
CA ILE A 40 -10.98 0.03 2.23
C ILE A 40 -12.19 0.23 3.16
N THR A 41 -11.98 0.36 4.46
CA THR A 41 -13.09 0.59 5.40
C THR A 41 -13.73 1.96 5.21
N ARG A 42 -13.04 2.89 4.56
CA ARG A 42 -13.55 4.21 4.18
C ARG A 42 -14.40 4.22 2.91
N HIS A 43 -14.39 3.11 2.17
CA HIS A 43 -15.01 2.98 0.86
C HIS A 43 -15.99 1.79 0.77
N PRO A 44 -16.99 1.67 1.69
CA PRO A 44 -17.81 0.46 1.80
C PRO A 44 -18.74 0.19 0.60
N ALA A 45 -18.91 1.19 -0.28
CA ALA A 45 -19.74 1.07 -1.48
C ALA A 45 -18.93 0.91 -2.79
N GLN A 46 -17.59 0.92 -2.70
CA GLN A 46 -16.74 0.92 -3.89
C GLN A 46 -16.25 -0.49 -4.26
N TRP A 47 -15.88 -0.65 -5.54
CA TRP A 47 -15.16 -1.82 -6.11
C TRP A 47 -15.78 -3.19 -5.83
N LYS A 48 -17.07 -3.25 -5.50
CA LYS A 48 -17.77 -4.51 -5.18
C LYS A 48 -17.12 -5.32 -4.03
N ILE A 49 -16.33 -4.69 -3.18
CA ILE A 49 -15.71 -5.34 -2.00
C ILE A 49 -16.79 -5.94 -1.10
N ARG A 50 -17.93 -5.26 -1.00
CA ARG A 50 -19.10 -5.75 -0.26
C ARG A 50 -19.62 -7.11 -0.76
N ASP A 51 -19.49 -7.41 -2.05
CA ASP A 51 -19.94 -8.68 -2.62
C ASP A 51 -19.07 -9.85 -2.15
N VAL A 52 -17.81 -9.55 -1.77
CA VAL A 52 -16.84 -10.53 -1.27
C VAL A 52 -16.84 -10.60 0.25
N LEU A 53 -16.78 -9.44 0.92
CA LEU A 53 -16.64 -9.36 2.39
C LEU A 53 -17.97 -9.21 3.14
N GLY A 54 -19.08 -9.12 2.41
CA GLY A 54 -20.39 -8.79 2.99
C GLY A 54 -20.50 -7.31 3.39
N PRO A 55 -21.68 -6.87 3.89
CA PRO A 55 -21.87 -5.50 4.34
C PRO A 55 -20.89 -5.14 5.47
N MET A 56 -20.18 -4.02 5.35
CA MET A 56 -19.18 -3.60 6.34
C MET A 56 -19.76 -3.46 7.75
N LYS A 57 -21.00 -2.96 7.86
CA LYS A 57 -21.66 -2.74 9.15
C LYS A 57 -21.74 -4.02 10.00
N SER A 58 -22.01 -5.16 9.39
CA SER A 58 -22.10 -6.47 10.06
C SER A 58 -20.80 -7.28 10.02
N ASN A 59 -19.80 -6.87 9.21
CA ASN A 59 -18.55 -7.59 9.00
C ASN A 59 -17.31 -6.71 9.24
N LYS A 60 -17.39 -5.75 10.15
CA LYS A 60 -16.33 -4.75 10.39
C LYS A 60 -14.96 -5.38 10.62
N ALA A 61 -14.87 -6.41 11.45
CA ALA A 61 -13.61 -7.07 11.75
C ALA A 61 -12.98 -7.73 10.50
N LEU A 62 -13.81 -8.30 9.62
CA LEU A 62 -13.35 -8.88 8.36
C LEU A 62 -12.81 -7.79 7.42
N TRP A 63 -13.52 -6.67 7.26
CA TRP A 63 -13.05 -5.53 6.47
C TRP A 63 -11.72 -4.98 6.99
N GLN A 64 -11.58 -4.81 8.31
CA GLN A 64 -10.34 -4.37 8.92
C GLN A 64 -9.19 -5.37 8.70
N SER A 65 -9.48 -6.67 8.68
CA SER A 65 -8.46 -7.70 8.42
C SER A 65 -7.96 -7.73 6.97
N TYR A 66 -8.61 -7.02 6.07
CA TYR A 66 -8.22 -6.82 4.67
C TYR A 66 -7.96 -5.36 4.30
N SER A 67 -7.91 -4.43 5.26
CA SER A 67 -7.48 -3.05 5.03
C SER A 67 -5.99 -2.89 5.32
N ALA A 68 -5.23 -2.35 4.36
CA ALA A 68 -3.79 -2.14 4.52
C ALA A 68 -3.48 -1.25 5.74
N GLU A 69 -4.22 -0.15 5.93
CA GLU A 69 -4.06 0.75 7.08
C GLU A 69 -4.33 0.03 8.42
N GLU A 70 -5.40 -0.76 8.49
CA GLU A 70 -5.75 -1.49 9.71
C GLU A 70 -4.79 -2.63 10.03
N LEU A 71 -4.27 -3.30 9.00
CA LEU A 71 -3.21 -4.30 9.14
C LEU A 71 -1.92 -3.66 9.62
N LEU A 72 -1.53 -2.52 9.05
CA LEU A 72 -0.32 -1.80 9.43
C LEU A 72 -0.34 -1.40 10.92
N LYS A 73 -1.46 -0.88 11.42
CA LYS A 73 -1.63 -0.53 12.84
C LYS A 73 -1.39 -1.68 13.81
N ARG A 74 -1.57 -2.92 13.34
CA ARG A 74 -1.40 -4.14 14.13
C ARG A 74 -0.05 -4.84 13.88
N SER A 75 0.73 -4.35 12.92
CA SER A 75 2.00 -4.94 12.52
C SER A 75 3.17 -4.37 13.34
N LYS A 76 4.26 -5.13 13.41
CA LYS A 76 5.53 -4.67 13.97
C LYS A 76 6.51 -4.36 12.85
N ALA A 77 7.34 -3.34 13.02
CA ALA A 77 8.31 -2.93 12.01
C ALA A 77 9.40 -3.99 11.73
N ALA A 78 9.75 -4.77 12.76
CA ALA A 78 10.78 -5.81 12.62
C ALA A 78 10.37 -6.90 11.62
N GLY A 79 11.24 -7.20 10.66
CA GLY A 79 11.02 -8.24 9.66
C GLY A 79 10.10 -7.84 8.50
N MET A 80 9.69 -6.57 8.44
CA MET A 80 8.89 -6.06 7.32
C MET A 80 9.76 -5.80 6.08
N PRO A 81 9.18 -5.92 4.86
CA PRO A 81 9.89 -5.62 3.63
C PRO A 81 10.27 -4.13 3.55
N ALA A 82 11.22 -3.79 2.67
CA ALA A 82 11.43 -2.40 2.26
C ALA A 82 10.15 -1.86 1.60
N MET A 83 9.78 -0.61 1.88
CA MET A 83 8.50 -0.02 1.46
C MET A 83 8.71 1.26 0.65
N LEU A 84 7.98 1.40 -0.45
CA LEU A 84 7.89 2.64 -1.23
C LEU A 84 6.43 2.97 -1.50
N ILE A 85 6.04 4.21 -1.18
CA ILE A 85 4.70 4.73 -1.46
C ILE A 85 4.85 6.02 -2.27
N THR A 86 4.19 6.09 -3.41
CA THR A 86 4.08 7.34 -4.17
C THR A 86 2.62 7.71 -4.42
N THR A 87 2.32 9.00 -4.50
CA THR A 87 0.98 9.51 -4.82
C THR A 87 1.05 10.84 -5.56
N GLY A 88 0.13 11.06 -6.48
CA GLY A 88 -0.01 12.31 -7.21
C GLY A 88 -0.50 13.43 -6.28
N GLN A 89 0.13 14.59 -6.33
CA GLN A 89 -0.22 15.75 -5.48
C GLN A 89 -1.66 16.25 -5.72
N GLN A 90 -2.16 16.11 -6.93
CA GLN A 90 -3.50 16.52 -7.34
C GLN A 90 -4.51 15.35 -7.29
N ASP A 91 -4.09 14.17 -6.85
CA ASP A 91 -4.95 13.00 -6.64
C ASP A 91 -5.73 13.14 -5.33
N ALA A 92 -6.72 14.03 -5.33
CA ALA A 92 -7.55 14.30 -4.15
C ALA A 92 -8.27 13.05 -3.62
N TYR A 93 -8.39 12.01 -4.43
CA TYR A 93 -9.08 10.77 -4.08
C TYR A 93 -8.31 9.95 -3.04
N VAL A 94 -6.99 9.83 -3.18
CA VAL A 94 -6.18 8.96 -2.31
C VAL A 94 -5.07 9.67 -1.52
N VAL A 95 -4.74 10.93 -1.84
CA VAL A 95 -3.70 11.68 -1.11
C VAL A 95 -3.93 11.69 0.40
N PRO A 96 -5.16 11.99 0.92
CA PRO A 96 -5.39 11.99 2.36
C PRO A 96 -5.11 10.64 3.02
N GLU A 97 -5.46 9.54 2.34
CA GLU A 97 -5.21 8.19 2.85
C GLU A 97 -3.73 7.82 2.80
N ASN A 98 -3.03 8.17 1.73
CA ASN A 98 -1.59 7.92 1.63
C ASN A 98 -0.80 8.70 2.68
N ARG A 99 -1.20 9.94 2.99
CA ARG A 99 -0.62 10.73 4.08
C ARG A 99 -0.89 10.09 5.45
N ALA A 100 -2.11 9.63 5.70
CA ALA A 100 -2.46 8.92 6.93
C ALA A 100 -1.65 7.63 7.08
N PHE A 101 -1.52 6.84 6.01
CA PHE A 101 -0.72 5.62 5.97
C PHE A 101 0.77 5.90 6.25
N ARG A 102 1.34 6.92 5.61
CA ARG A 102 2.70 7.40 5.91
C ARG A 102 2.87 7.74 7.39
N ASP A 103 1.91 8.44 7.97
CA ASP A 103 1.98 8.86 9.37
C ASP A 103 1.87 7.65 10.33
N THR A 104 1.12 6.62 9.96
CA THR A 104 1.06 5.35 10.68
C THR A 104 2.40 4.60 10.59
N LEU A 105 3.02 4.54 9.40
CA LEU A 105 4.38 3.98 9.22
C LEU A 105 5.39 4.69 10.12
N ARG A 106 5.38 6.02 10.11
CA ARG A 106 6.30 6.83 10.92
C ARG A 106 6.12 6.56 12.42
N ARG A 107 4.88 6.58 12.92
CA ARG A 107 4.60 6.30 14.34
C ARG A 107 4.99 4.89 14.75
N GLY A 108 4.86 3.92 13.85
CA GLY A 108 5.24 2.53 14.10
C GLY A 108 6.73 2.22 13.96
N GLY A 109 7.55 3.21 13.59
CA GLY A 109 9.00 3.02 13.42
C GLY A 109 9.38 2.16 12.20
N PHE A 110 8.51 2.09 11.19
CA PHE A 110 8.79 1.34 9.97
C PHE A 110 9.82 2.05 9.09
N SER A 111 10.63 1.29 8.36
CA SER A 111 11.50 1.82 7.30
C SER A 111 10.70 1.95 6.01
N TYR A 112 10.59 3.16 5.47
CA TYR A 112 9.83 3.42 4.24
C TYR A 112 10.41 4.61 3.47
N GLN A 113 10.05 4.66 2.18
CA GLN A 113 10.19 5.84 1.34
C GLN A 113 8.78 6.33 0.97
N TYR A 114 8.59 7.65 1.00
CA TYR A 114 7.32 8.28 0.63
C TYR A 114 7.59 9.47 -0.27
N ARG A 115 6.84 9.58 -1.35
CA ARG A 115 6.95 10.67 -2.31
C ARG A 115 5.58 11.14 -2.79
N GLU A 116 5.40 12.45 -2.84
CA GLU A 116 4.33 13.11 -3.58
C GLU A 116 4.94 13.82 -4.78
N ALA A 117 4.44 13.54 -5.98
CA ALA A 117 4.87 14.19 -7.22
C ALA A 117 3.64 14.78 -7.94
N PRO A 118 3.82 15.80 -8.80
CA PRO A 118 2.72 16.32 -9.60
C PRO A 118 2.02 15.21 -10.38
N GLY A 119 0.69 15.16 -10.34
CA GLY A 119 -0.09 14.16 -11.06
C GLY A 119 -1.46 13.89 -10.44
N LEU A 120 -2.31 13.24 -11.22
CA LEU A 120 -3.67 12.84 -10.90
C LEU A 120 -3.74 11.33 -10.67
N HIS A 121 -4.97 10.81 -10.47
CA HIS A 121 -5.24 9.36 -10.38
C HIS A 121 -5.39 8.75 -11.78
N ASP A 122 -4.30 8.71 -12.55
CA ASP A 122 -4.34 8.29 -13.95
C ASP A 122 -3.06 7.60 -14.43
N TRP A 123 -3.15 7.04 -15.63
CA TRP A 123 -2.05 6.33 -16.26
C TRP A 123 -0.84 7.20 -16.55
N THR A 124 -1.00 8.50 -16.77
CA THR A 124 0.14 9.41 -16.98
C THR A 124 1.02 9.42 -15.75
N TYR A 125 0.44 9.68 -14.58
CA TYR A 125 1.16 9.65 -13.33
C TYR A 125 1.82 8.28 -13.05
N TRP A 126 1.08 7.20 -13.23
CA TRP A 126 1.60 5.87 -12.91
C TRP A 126 2.75 5.45 -13.83
N LEU A 127 2.71 5.80 -15.12
CA LEU A 127 3.80 5.54 -16.05
C LEU A 127 5.05 6.38 -15.74
N ASP A 128 4.87 7.62 -15.31
CA ASP A 128 5.97 8.50 -14.90
C ASP A 128 6.68 7.99 -13.62
N GLU A 129 5.93 7.41 -12.68
CA GLU A 129 6.48 6.86 -11.43
C GLU A 129 7.02 5.41 -11.58
N LEU A 130 6.61 4.67 -12.59
CA LEU A 130 7.01 3.28 -12.79
C LEU A 130 8.54 3.04 -12.77
N PRO A 131 9.38 3.87 -13.42
CA PRO A 131 10.84 3.69 -13.38
C PRO A 131 11.40 3.79 -11.95
N LEU A 132 10.87 4.69 -11.12
CA LEU A 132 11.28 4.81 -9.71
C LEU A 132 10.97 3.53 -8.93
N HIS A 133 9.76 2.99 -9.12
CA HIS A 133 9.35 1.75 -8.46
C HIS A 133 10.19 0.55 -8.93
N ALA A 134 10.45 0.44 -10.24
CA ALA A 134 11.31 -0.61 -10.79
C ALA A 134 12.73 -0.54 -10.21
N ALA A 135 13.33 0.66 -10.16
CA ALA A 135 14.65 0.86 -9.58
C ALA A 135 14.68 0.54 -8.08
N PHE A 136 13.65 0.92 -7.32
CA PHE A 136 13.51 0.60 -5.91
C PHE A 136 13.52 -0.92 -5.68
N HIS A 137 12.68 -1.67 -6.40
CA HIS A 137 12.62 -3.12 -6.28
C HIS A 137 13.95 -3.78 -6.70
N ALA A 138 14.54 -3.37 -7.83
CA ALA A 138 15.83 -3.86 -8.29
C ALA A 138 16.92 -3.63 -7.22
N GLY A 139 16.98 -2.44 -6.65
CA GLY A 139 17.95 -2.10 -5.60
C GLY A 139 17.84 -2.95 -4.33
N VAL A 140 16.63 -3.43 -4.01
CA VAL A 140 16.42 -4.34 -2.86
C VAL A 140 16.73 -5.80 -3.21
N LEU A 141 16.31 -6.25 -4.40
CA LEU A 141 16.37 -7.65 -4.77
C LEU A 141 17.79 -8.12 -5.21
N HIS A 142 18.67 -7.18 -5.55
CA HIS A 142 20.07 -7.45 -5.93
C HIS A 142 21.07 -7.36 -4.77
N ARG A 143 20.59 -7.13 -3.56
CA ARG A 143 21.41 -7.16 -2.32
C ARG A 143 21.54 -8.62 -1.77
#